data_f92f494eda5e03f4eff56d8aeed69eff
#
_entry.id   f92f494eda5e03f4eff56d8aeed69eff
#
_cell.length_a   1.000
_cell.length_b   1.000
_cell.length_c   1.000
_cell.angle_alpha   90.00
_cell.angle_beta   90.00
_cell.angle_gamma   90.00
#
_symmetry.space_group_name_H-M   'P 1'
#
loop_
_entity.id
_entity.type
_entity.pdbx_description
1 polymer ?
#
loop_
_entity_poly.entity_id
_entity_poly.type
_entity_poly.pdbx_seq_one_letter_code
_entity_poly.pdbx_strand_id
1 'polypeptide(L)'
;MSSAETPTERAPVGVIDIGSNEMRIEIAQVSPDGETEILERARRGVRLGQDTFVDGRLSQQTMNAAISVLRDYRRMLDTYEVEAIRAVATSAVREASNMDTFLDRIARTVDLDVEVIQTTEQVRLIVLAVLEDIGGALDLGGISLISEVGGGSTLLAILRGGEIGASQSYNIGSIRMQETLSTSREPPSRAAHLLRQHARRAVDLAKRTLGLEEAGTFLAIGGDARFAAEQIGEPCGEGALQRVAQDGLRELVEECASRPPEDLAQFYGLPYAVAETLVPALIVYLELLEAVKADSMVVSRVSMRDGLVLDLPRYLTGKEDPQIAAGTLRSARSIGLKFDYDEAHAEHVSKLAVRLFDELSDEHSLQPRHRLLLRVAGILHDIGTFVNSSAHHKHSLYLISHSEIFGLNRDEMNIVAQTARYHRRSMPKSSHIEYTALSRPQRMIVNKLAAMLRVADALDRGHWQQVDDFQIERRQHDLVIYVRGAADLTLERRAIAKKSDLFEDVFGMHVRLEHENGAAGMAGDTRQPLSRPQS
;
A
#
# COMPACT_ATOMS: atom_id res chain seq x y z
N MET A 1 0.70 43.88 -12.25
CA MET A 1 1.90 43.10 -11.98
C MET A 1 1.97 42.94 -10.46
N SER A 2 1.38 41.89 -9.96
CA SER A 2 1.45 41.51 -8.54
C SER A 2 2.43 40.34 -8.48
N SER A 3 3.58 40.57 -7.86
CA SER A 3 4.59 39.57 -7.57
C SER A 3 3.96 38.54 -6.64
N ALA A 4 3.78 37.32 -7.13
CA ALA A 4 3.50 36.17 -6.28
C ALA A 4 4.70 35.99 -5.37
N GLU A 5 4.55 36.32 -4.10
CA GLU A 5 5.51 35.98 -3.05
C GLU A 5 5.58 34.45 -2.97
N THR A 6 6.76 33.94 -3.21
CA THR A 6 7.10 32.53 -2.94
C THR A 6 6.95 32.32 -1.43
N PRO A 7 6.25 31.29 -0.93
CA PRO A 7 6.15 31.02 0.49
C PRO A 7 7.54 30.64 1.00
N THR A 8 8.17 31.53 1.73
CA THR A 8 9.51 31.35 2.35
C THR A 8 9.43 30.93 3.81
N GLU A 9 8.26 30.58 4.32
CA GLU A 9 8.10 30.15 5.70
C GLU A 9 7.85 28.64 5.80
N ARG A 10 8.62 27.99 6.66
CA ARG A 10 8.43 26.60 7.09
C ARG A 10 7.10 26.51 7.82
N ALA A 11 6.08 25.93 7.21
CA ALA A 11 4.79 25.75 7.87
C ALA A 11 4.86 24.57 8.86
N PRO A 12 4.35 24.72 10.10
CA PRO A 12 4.27 23.60 11.01
C PRO A 12 3.20 22.60 10.56
N VAL A 13 3.56 21.33 10.65
CA VAL A 13 2.71 20.20 10.29
C VAL A 13 2.59 19.26 11.48
N GLY A 14 1.45 18.53 11.57
CA GLY A 14 1.20 17.62 12.66
C GLY A 14 0.79 16.23 12.19
N VAL A 15 1.39 15.19 12.76
CA VAL A 15 0.97 13.82 12.53
C VAL A 15 0.57 13.15 13.84
N ILE A 16 -0.53 12.41 13.81
CA ILE A 16 -1.04 11.64 14.95
C ILE A 16 -1.13 10.17 14.55
N ASP A 17 -0.56 9.30 15.37
CA ASP A 17 -0.64 7.84 15.26
C ASP A 17 -1.45 7.28 16.42
N ILE A 18 -2.61 6.68 16.11
CA ILE A 18 -3.48 5.98 17.06
C ILE A 18 -3.16 4.49 16.99
N GLY A 19 -2.16 4.08 17.76
CA GLY A 19 -1.71 2.69 17.85
C GLY A 19 -2.51 1.83 18.83
N SER A 20 -2.19 0.54 18.88
CA SER A 20 -2.88 -0.42 19.76
C SER A 20 -2.54 -0.24 21.24
N ASN A 21 -1.33 0.21 21.58
CA ASN A 21 -0.86 0.38 22.97
C ASN A 21 -0.76 1.84 23.37
N GLU A 22 -0.35 2.69 22.44
CA GLU A 22 -0.06 4.10 22.68
C GLU A 22 -0.63 4.95 21.55
N MET A 23 -0.98 6.16 21.90
CA MET A 23 -1.27 7.25 20.96
C MET A 23 -0.10 8.22 20.97
N ARG A 24 0.30 8.69 19.81
CA ARG A 24 1.48 9.51 19.62
C ARG A 24 1.18 10.70 18.72
N ILE A 25 1.81 11.83 19.01
CA ILE A 25 1.79 13.01 18.16
C ILE A 25 3.22 13.45 17.87
N GLU A 26 3.43 13.95 16.68
CA GLU A 26 4.65 14.62 16.28
C GLU A 26 4.29 15.91 15.54
N ILE A 27 4.90 17.02 15.93
CA ILE A 27 4.77 18.32 15.27
C ILE A 27 6.14 18.66 14.69
N ALA A 28 6.17 18.95 13.41
CA ALA A 28 7.39 19.24 12.67
C ALA A 28 7.24 20.48 11.80
N GLN A 29 8.34 21.12 11.47
CA GLN A 29 8.43 22.10 10.39
C GLN A 29 9.05 21.45 9.17
N VAL A 30 8.39 21.60 8.02
CA VAL A 30 8.88 21.06 6.74
C VAL A 30 9.29 22.25 5.86
N SER A 31 10.54 22.26 5.41
CA SER A 31 11.04 23.27 4.48
C SER A 31 10.56 22.99 3.05
N PRO A 32 10.57 23.99 2.14
CA PRO A 32 10.26 23.77 0.73
C PRO A 32 11.17 22.75 0.04
N ASP A 33 12.37 22.54 0.56
CA ASP A 33 13.37 21.57 0.06
C ASP A 33 13.16 20.17 0.66
N GLY A 34 12.17 20.00 1.54
CA GLY A 34 11.83 18.72 2.17
C GLY A 34 12.57 18.40 3.47
N GLU A 35 13.45 19.30 3.96
CA GLU A 35 14.07 19.12 5.26
C GLU A 35 13.06 19.24 6.39
N THR A 36 13.13 18.33 7.35
CA THR A 36 12.18 18.24 8.46
C THR A 36 12.88 18.52 9.78
N GLU A 37 12.34 19.48 10.54
CA GLU A 37 12.75 19.78 11.91
C GLU A 37 11.63 19.44 12.87
N ILE A 38 11.89 18.56 13.85
CA ILE A 38 10.90 18.16 14.85
C ILE A 38 10.81 19.23 15.92
N LEU A 39 9.61 19.79 16.12
CA LEU A 39 9.33 20.79 17.13
C LEU A 39 8.87 20.17 18.46
N GLU A 40 8.01 19.15 18.39
CA GLU A 40 7.44 18.54 19.59
C GLU A 40 7.07 17.07 19.34
N ARG A 41 7.25 16.25 20.38
CA ARG A 41 6.84 14.83 20.40
C ARG A 41 6.14 14.52 21.70
N ALA A 42 4.97 13.90 21.65
CA ALA A 42 4.31 13.38 22.83
C ALA A 42 3.75 11.98 22.60
N ARG A 43 3.68 11.20 23.68
CA ARG A 43 3.07 9.87 23.68
C ARG A 43 2.21 9.66 24.93
N ARG A 44 1.11 8.93 24.79
CA ARG A 44 0.20 8.57 25.89
C ARG A 44 -0.25 7.12 25.70
N GLY A 45 -0.14 6.33 26.77
CA GLY A 45 -0.65 4.96 26.80
C GLY A 45 -2.18 4.97 26.82
N VAL A 46 -2.78 4.35 25.80
CA VAL A 46 -4.22 4.08 25.72
C VAL A 46 -4.38 2.69 25.11
N ARG A 47 -4.60 1.67 25.91
CA ARG A 47 -4.58 0.25 25.52
C ARG A 47 -5.77 -0.16 24.66
N LEU A 48 -5.95 0.47 23.48
CA LEU A 48 -7.03 0.17 22.53
C LEU A 48 -7.02 -1.31 22.10
N GLY A 49 -5.82 -1.88 21.94
CA GLY A 49 -5.66 -3.28 21.52
C GLY A 49 -6.16 -4.28 22.55
N GLN A 50 -6.09 -3.97 23.83
CA GLN A 50 -6.57 -4.87 24.86
C GLN A 50 -8.07 -5.16 24.69
N ASP A 51 -8.87 -4.12 24.51
CA ASP A 51 -10.32 -4.27 24.26
C ASP A 51 -10.59 -4.98 22.93
N THR A 52 -9.97 -4.50 21.84
CA THR A 52 -10.30 -4.99 20.50
C THR A 52 -9.88 -6.44 20.29
N PHE A 53 -8.72 -6.86 20.79
CA PHE A 53 -8.21 -8.22 20.53
C PHE A 53 -8.85 -9.28 21.44
N VAL A 54 -9.52 -8.86 22.54
CA VAL A 54 -10.29 -9.74 23.43
C VAL A 54 -11.78 -9.73 23.05
N ASP A 55 -12.39 -8.54 23.01
CA ASP A 55 -13.84 -8.37 22.89
C ASP A 55 -14.32 -8.03 21.47
N GLY A 56 -13.40 -7.80 20.52
CA GLY A 56 -13.71 -7.38 19.15
C GLY A 56 -14.28 -5.97 19.04
N ARG A 57 -14.22 -5.17 20.12
CA ARG A 57 -14.77 -3.81 20.18
C ARG A 57 -14.09 -2.95 21.23
N LEU A 58 -14.09 -1.64 21.05
CA LEU A 58 -13.60 -0.68 22.03
C LEU A 58 -14.64 -0.46 23.14
N SER A 59 -14.22 -0.46 24.40
CA SER A 59 -15.07 -0.11 25.55
C SER A 59 -15.32 1.39 25.62
N GLN A 60 -16.40 1.79 26.32
CA GLN A 60 -16.69 3.21 26.56
C GLN A 60 -15.55 3.90 27.35
N GLN A 61 -14.97 3.18 28.30
CA GLN A 61 -13.87 3.70 29.11
C GLN A 61 -12.65 4.01 28.24
N THR A 62 -12.25 3.08 27.40
CA THR A 62 -11.09 3.22 26.52
C THR A 62 -11.31 4.29 25.46
N MET A 63 -12.52 4.35 24.85
CA MET A 63 -12.87 5.43 23.93
C MET A 63 -12.80 6.80 24.60
N ASN A 64 -13.30 6.96 25.84
CA ASN A 64 -13.23 8.21 26.58
C ASN A 64 -11.79 8.62 26.91
N ALA A 65 -10.94 7.66 27.30
CA ALA A 65 -9.53 7.91 27.54
C ALA A 65 -8.81 8.37 26.26
N ALA A 66 -9.05 7.69 25.14
CA ALA A 66 -8.50 8.07 23.83
C ALA A 66 -8.94 9.49 23.41
N ILE A 67 -10.22 9.81 23.52
CA ILE A 67 -10.73 11.14 23.19
C ILE A 67 -10.11 12.22 24.09
N SER A 68 -9.88 11.93 25.37
CA SER A 68 -9.20 12.87 26.28
C SER A 68 -7.76 13.16 25.80
N VAL A 69 -7.02 12.14 25.41
CA VAL A 69 -5.66 12.29 24.85
C VAL A 69 -5.69 13.10 23.54
N LEU A 70 -6.65 12.81 22.65
CA LEU A 70 -6.76 13.56 21.40
C LEU A 70 -7.13 15.03 21.60
N ARG A 71 -7.89 15.38 22.64
CA ARG A 71 -8.12 16.78 23.01
C ARG A 71 -6.85 17.48 23.47
N ASP A 72 -5.98 16.76 24.19
CA ASP A 72 -4.68 17.31 24.58
C ASP A 72 -3.80 17.53 23.35
N TYR A 73 -3.80 16.58 22.42
CA TYR A 73 -3.07 16.69 21.14
C TYR A 73 -3.63 17.83 20.27
N ARG A 74 -4.97 18.00 20.22
CA ARG A 74 -5.56 19.13 19.49
C ARG A 74 -5.08 20.47 20.04
N ARG A 75 -5.03 20.62 21.36
CA ARG A 75 -4.49 21.85 21.99
C ARG A 75 -3.02 22.08 21.66
N MET A 76 -2.23 21.01 21.57
CA MET A 76 -0.84 21.13 21.11
C MET A 76 -0.77 21.64 19.68
N LEU A 77 -1.54 21.04 18.76
CA LEU A 77 -1.62 21.48 17.36
C LEU A 77 -2.04 22.95 17.24
N ASP A 78 -3.05 23.38 18.02
CA ASP A 78 -3.51 24.77 18.06
C ASP A 78 -2.42 25.73 18.62
N THR A 79 -1.63 25.27 19.60
CA THR A 79 -0.54 26.07 20.21
C THR A 79 0.61 26.31 19.24
N TYR A 80 0.90 25.32 18.39
CA TYR A 80 1.94 25.42 17.36
C TYR A 80 1.40 25.99 16.04
N GLU A 81 0.14 26.40 15.98
CA GLU A 81 -0.53 26.93 14.77
C GLU A 81 -0.38 26.00 13.57
N VAL A 82 -0.55 24.69 13.79
CA VAL A 82 -0.37 23.66 12.78
C VAL A 82 -1.44 23.80 11.69
N GLU A 83 -1.01 24.00 10.44
CA GLU A 83 -1.89 24.19 9.28
C GLU A 83 -2.35 22.87 8.66
N ALA A 84 -1.46 21.87 8.64
CA ALA A 84 -1.73 20.58 8.02
C ALA A 84 -1.61 19.44 9.04
N ILE A 85 -2.69 18.69 9.21
CA ILE A 85 -2.78 17.58 10.16
C ILE A 85 -3.07 16.29 9.40
N ARG A 86 -2.32 15.23 9.69
CA ARG A 86 -2.66 13.87 9.27
C ARG A 86 -2.75 12.97 10.50
N ALA A 87 -3.96 12.55 10.84
CA ALA A 87 -4.22 11.62 11.94
C ALA A 87 -4.56 10.24 11.37
N VAL A 88 -3.84 9.21 11.81
CA VAL A 88 -4.06 7.84 11.36
C VAL A 88 -4.35 6.90 12.52
N ALA A 89 -5.17 5.88 12.26
CA ALA A 89 -5.43 4.80 13.19
C ALA A 89 -5.11 3.45 12.55
N THR A 90 -4.63 2.50 13.38
CA THR A 90 -4.09 1.23 12.92
C THR A 90 -4.91 0.02 13.42
N SER A 91 -4.29 -1.14 13.60
CA SER A 91 -4.95 -2.44 13.80
C SER A 91 -6.05 -2.46 14.88
N ALA A 92 -5.84 -1.85 16.06
CA ALA A 92 -6.84 -1.89 17.12
C ALA A 92 -8.14 -1.16 16.75
N VAL A 93 -8.04 -0.03 16.07
CA VAL A 93 -9.22 0.71 15.60
C VAL A 93 -9.81 0.02 14.37
N ARG A 94 -8.97 -0.39 13.42
CA ARG A 94 -9.39 -1.04 12.17
C ARG A 94 -10.21 -2.30 12.38
N GLU A 95 -9.91 -3.08 13.42
CA GLU A 95 -10.56 -4.35 13.71
C GLU A 95 -11.74 -4.21 14.69
N ALA A 96 -11.91 -3.07 15.32
CA ALA A 96 -13.01 -2.85 16.25
C ALA A 96 -14.36 -2.78 15.54
N SER A 97 -15.33 -3.60 15.96
CA SER A 97 -16.68 -3.65 15.39
C SER A 97 -17.46 -2.34 15.55
N ASN A 98 -17.04 -1.46 16.46
CA ASN A 98 -17.60 -0.13 16.70
C ASN A 98 -16.66 1.01 16.27
N MET A 99 -15.77 0.75 15.30
CA MET A 99 -14.84 1.70 14.72
C MET A 99 -15.53 3.01 14.30
N ASP A 100 -16.59 2.92 13.50
CA ASP A 100 -17.30 4.09 12.98
C ASP A 100 -17.85 4.98 14.09
N THR A 101 -18.35 4.37 15.18
CA THR A 101 -18.82 5.11 16.36
C THR A 101 -17.68 5.86 17.06
N PHE A 102 -16.50 5.25 17.13
CA PHE A 102 -15.33 5.88 17.73
C PHE A 102 -14.83 7.06 16.89
N LEU A 103 -14.73 6.87 15.57
CA LEU A 103 -14.30 7.91 14.62
C LEU A 103 -15.27 9.10 14.61
N ASP A 104 -16.58 8.84 14.55
CA ASP A 104 -17.61 9.89 14.61
C ASP A 104 -17.55 10.70 15.93
N ARG A 105 -17.27 10.03 17.05
CA ARG A 105 -17.07 10.73 18.34
C ARG A 105 -15.82 11.61 18.32
N ILE A 106 -14.70 11.15 17.73
CA ILE A 106 -13.49 11.95 17.59
C ILE A 106 -13.79 13.19 16.74
N ALA A 107 -14.36 13.01 15.55
CA ALA A 107 -14.66 14.09 14.63
C ALA A 107 -15.54 15.17 15.30
N ARG A 108 -16.61 14.76 16.02
CA ARG A 108 -17.50 15.70 16.69
C ARG A 108 -16.95 16.38 17.95
N THR A 109 -16.05 15.71 18.69
CA THR A 109 -15.61 16.21 20.00
C THR A 109 -14.22 16.82 20.01
N VAL A 110 -13.41 16.50 19.02
CA VAL A 110 -12.01 16.93 18.93
C VAL A 110 -11.74 17.73 17.65
N ASP A 111 -12.68 17.67 16.68
CA ASP A 111 -12.51 18.27 15.35
C ASP A 111 -11.24 17.76 14.65
N LEU A 112 -11.07 16.43 14.67
CA LEU A 112 -10.00 15.71 13.97
C LEU A 112 -10.62 14.67 13.04
N ASP A 113 -10.18 14.68 11.79
CA ASP A 113 -10.47 13.61 10.84
C ASP A 113 -9.37 12.53 10.96
N VAL A 114 -9.78 11.31 11.26
CA VAL A 114 -8.86 10.18 11.49
C VAL A 114 -9.02 9.16 10.39
N GLU A 115 -7.96 8.99 9.59
CA GLU A 115 -7.86 7.97 8.55
C GLU A 115 -7.51 6.61 9.17
N VAL A 116 -8.33 5.58 8.92
CA VAL A 116 -7.97 4.20 9.29
C VAL A 116 -7.14 3.59 8.18
N ILE A 117 -5.82 3.58 8.36
CA ILE A 117 -4.90 3.09 7.34
C ILE A 117 -4.83 1.57 7.31
N GLN A 118 -4.69 1.02 6.10
CA GLN A 118 -4.48 -0.40 5.88
C GLN A 118 -3.02 -0.79 6.16
N THR A 119 -2.78 -2.08 6.33
CA THR A 119 -1.45 -2.64 6.56
C THR A 119 -0.45 -2.26 5.47
N THR A 120 -0.89 -2.28 4.21
CA THR A 120 -0.06 -1.90 3.05
C THR A 120 0.41 -0.45 3.13
N GLU A 121 -0.45 0.46 3.60
CA GLU A 121 -0.08 1.86 3.82
C GLU A 121 0.89 2.02 5.00
N GLN A 122 0.68 1.26 6.09
CA GLN A 122 1.63 1.23 7.20
C GLN A 122 3.02 0.79 6.73
N VAL A 123 3.10 -0.32 5.96
CA VAL A 123 4.36 -0.81 5.40
C VAL A 123 4.99 0.23 4.48
N ARG A 124 4.21 0.92 3.64
CA ARG A 124 4.72 1.96 2.75
C ARG A 124 5.38 3.09 3.52
N LEU A 125 4.72 3.60 4.56
CA LEU A 125 5.25 4.68 5.40
C LEU A 125 6.52 4.26 6.14
N ILE A 126 6.54 3.02 6.66
CA ILE A 126 7.71 2.45 7.32
C ILE A 126 8.89 2.36 6.36
N VAL A 127 8.66 1.80 5.17
CA VAL A 127 9.74 1.63 4.18
C VAL A 127 10.26 2.99 3.71
N LEU A 128 9.38 3.96 3.50
CA LEU A 128 9.78 5.33 3.17
C LEU A 128 10.73 5.91 4.25
N ALA A 129 10.34 5.80 5.53
CA ALA A 129 11.17 6.28 6.64
C ALA A 129 12.51 5.53 6.74
N VAL A 130 12.50 4.22 6.57
CA VAL A 130 13.71 3.38 6.65
C VAL A 130 14.68 3.68 5.52
N LEU A 131 14.19 3.81 4.28
CA LEU A 131 15.05 4.11 3.12
C LEU A 131 15.69 5.50 3.23
N GLU A 132 14.96 6.48 3.76
CA GLU A 132 15.48 7.82 4.03
C GLU A 132 16.57 7.79 5.12
N ASP A 133 16.32 7.10 6.25
CA ASP A 133 17.26 7.00 7.38
C ASP A 133 18.56 6.28 7.02
N ILE A 134 18.45 5.23 6.18
CA ILE A 134 19.63 4.49 5.73
C ILE A 134 20.52 5.33 4.84
N GLY A 135 19.94 6.15 3.92
CA GLY A 135 20.67 7.13 3.10
C GLY A 135 21.90 6.59 2.36
N GLY A 136 21.97 5.27 2.11
CA GLY A 136 23.14 4.61 1.53
C GLY A 136 24.15 4.04 2.55
N ALA A 137 23.92 4.17 3.86
CA ALA A 137 24.78 3.62 4.92
C ALA A 137 24.81 2.07 4.93
N LEU A 138 23.84 1.41 4.30
CA LEU A 138 23.77 -0.04 4.15
C LEU A 138 23.63 -0.42 2.67
N ASP A 139 24.32 -1.50 2.29
CA ASP A 139 24.12 -2.11 0.97
C ASP A 139 22.82 -2.93 0.96
N LEU A 140 21.81 -2.43 0.27
CA LEU A 140 20.54 -3.10 0.02
C LEU A 140 20.47 -3.78 -1.37
N GLY A 141 21.61 -3.97 -2.03
CA GLY A 141 21.69 -4.59 -3.38
C GLY A 141 21.21 -6.05 -3.42
N GLY A 142 21.14 -6.73 -2.26
CA GLY A 142 20.60 -8.08 -2.11
C GLY A 142 19.12 -8.10 -1.73
N ILE A 143 18.75 -9.19 -1.03
CA ILE A 143 17.40 -9.33 -0.44
C ILE A 143 17.48 -8.93 1.03
N SER A 144 16.62 -7.99 1.42
CA SER A 144 16.54 -7.47 2.78
C SER A 144 15.13 -7.63 3.36
N LEU A 145 15.04 -7.95 4.64
CA LEU A 145 13.80 -7.95 5.41
C LEU A 145 13.72 -6.66 6.23
N ILE A 146 12.60 -5.95 6.14
CA ILE A 146 12.22 -4.92 7.12
C ILE A 146 11.11 -5.48 7.99
N SER A 147 11.20 -5.29 9.31
CA SER A 147 10.15 -5.70 10.25
C SER A 147 9.87 -4.65 11.31
N GLU A 148 8.56 -4.47 11.61
CA GLU A 148 8.07 -3.78 12.79
C GLU A 148 7.15 -4.70 13.59
N VAL A 149 7.47 -4.93 14.85
CA VAL A 149 6.58 -5.61 15.79
C VAL A 149 5.76 -4.56 16.52
N GLY A 150 4.47 -4.49 16.17
CA GLY A 150 3.51 -3.63 16.84
C GLY A 150 2.71 -4.35 17.93
N GLY A 151 1.77 -3.65 18.58
CA GLY A 151 0.90 -4.28 19.59
C GLY A 151 -0.08 -5.28 18.99
N GLY A 152 -0.62 -5.03 17.80
CA GLY A 152 -1.65 -5.88 17.16
C GLY A 152 -1.12 -6.82 16.09
N SER A 153 -0.08 -6.44 15.38
CA SER A 153 0.48 -7.18 14.25
C SER A 153 1.97 -6.97 14.11
N THR A 154 2.62 -7.87 13.39
CA THR A 154 4.00 -7.73 12.92
C THR A 154 3.96 -7.49 11.42
N LEU A 155 4.56 -6.40 10.98
CA LEU A 155 4.69 -6.02 9.59
C LEU A 155 6.01 -6.55 9.04
N LEU A 156 5.98 -7.18 7.87
CA LEU A 156 7.14 -7.67 7.15
C LEU A 156 7.15 -7.10 5.73
N ALA A 157 8.28 -6.56 5.30
CA ALA A 157 8.50 -6.14 3.93
C ALA A 157 9.83 -6.72 3.40
N ILE A 158 9.79 -7.32 2.23
CA ILE A 158 10.96 -7.80 1.51
C ILE A 158 11.37 -6.76 0.49
N LEU A 159 12.60 -6.29 0.60
CA LEU A 159 13.25 -5.50 -0.44
C LEU A 159 14.13 -6.39 -1.31
N ARG A 160 14.16 -6.11 -2.61
CA ARG A 160 15.07 -6.73 -3.59
C ARG A 160 15.81 -5.60 -4.31
N GLY A 161 17.12 -5.53 -4.12
CA GLY A 161 17.91 -4.43 -4.68
C GLY A 161 17.48 -3.04 -4.17
N GLY A 162 17.08 -2.92 -2.91
CA GLY A 162 16.59 -1.67 -2.32
C GLY A 162 15.13 -1.32 -2.67
N GLU A 163 14.47 -2.11 -3.50
CA GLU A 163 13.10 -1.88 -3.94
C GLU A 163 12.12 -2.87 -3.30
N ILE A 164 10.90 -2.42 -3.00
CA ILE A 164 9.89 -3.29 -2.39
C ILE A 164 9.45 -4.37 -3.36
N GLY A 165 9.65 -5.63 -2.96
CA GLY A 165 9.22 -6.81 -3.70
C GLY A 165 7.89 -7.36 -3.21
N ALA A 166 7.75 -7.55 -1.90
CA ALA A 166 6.54 -8.08 -1.27
C ALA A 166 6.41 -7.56 0.16
N SER A 167 5.17 -7.48 0.66
CA SER A 167 4.90 -7.16 2.06
C SER A 167 3.69 -7.93 2.57
N GLN A 168 3.70 -8.24 3.86
CA GLN A 168 2.58 -8.91 4.52
C GLN A 168 2.56 -8.60 6.01
N SER A 169 1.36 -8.62 6.61
CA SER A 169 1.16 -8.51 8.05
C SER A 169 0.76 -9.85 8.64
N TYR A 170 1.28 -10.12 9.85
CA TYR A 170 0.96 -11.31 10.63
C TYR A 170 0.36 -10.92 11.97
N ASN A 171 -0.66 -11.65 12.44
CA ASN A 171 -1.35 -11.39 13.70
C ASN A 171 -0.55 -11.85 14.92
N ILE A 172 0.74 -11.48 14.98
CA ILE A 172 1.70 -11.76 16.05
C ILE A 172 2.25 -10.47 16.65
N GLY A 173 1.37 -9.48 16.89
CA GLY A 173 1.72 -8.31 17.69
C GLY A 173 1.81 -8.65 19.19
N SER A 174 2.60 -7.88 19.93
CA SER A 174 2.94 -8.15 21.34
C SER A 174 1.71 -8.24 22.25
N ILE A 175 0.78 -7.29 22.17
CA ILE A 175 -0.47 -7.30 22.95
C ILE A 175 -1.38 -8.44 22.50
N ARG A 176 -1.58 -8.57 21.17
CA ARG A 176 -2.45 -9.61 20.62
C ARG A 176 -2.01 -11.01 21.07
N MET A 177 -0.73 -11.32 21.02
CA MET A 177 -0.22 -12.63 21.47
C MET A 177 -0.50 -12.86 22.96
N GLN A 178 -0.27 -11.87 23.81
CA GLN A 178 -0.53 -11.98 25.24
C GLN A 178 -2.01 -12.26 25.54
N GLU A 179 -2.89 -11.49 24.91
CA GLU A 179 -4.34 -11.60 25.13
C GLU A 179 -4.88 -12.93 24.56
N THR A 180 -4.49 -13.29 23.32
CA THR A 180 -4.95 -14.53 22.66
C THR A 180 -4.51 -15.78 23.44
N LEU A 181 -3.29 -15.76 23.98
CA LEU A 181 -2.72 -16.90 24.72
C LEU A 181 -2.95 -16.81 26.23
N SER A 182 -3.55 -15.72 26.72
CA SER A 182 -3.80 -15.44 28.14
C SER A 182 -2.53 -15.56 29.01
N THR A 183 -1.37 -15.17 28.46
CA THR A 183 -0.06 -15.39 29.07
C THR A 183 0.21 -14.50 30.29
N SER A 184 -0.54 -13.44 30.50
CA SER A 184 -0.42 -12.56 31.67
C SER A 184 -0.70 -13.24 33.00
N ARG A 185 -1.31 -14.43 32.99
CA ARG A 185 -1.60 -15.27 34.21
C ARG A 185 -0.64 -16.44 34.39
N GLU A 186 0.25 -16.63 33.42
CA GLU A 186 1.21 -17.74 33.45
C GLU A 186 2.55 -17.34 34.13
N PRO A 187 3.29 -18.27 34.71
CA PRO A 187 4.67 -18.01 35.11
C PRO A 187 5.52 -17.56 33.93
N PRO A 188 6.49 -16.63 34.10
CA PRO A 188 7.27 -16.02 33.01
C PRO A 188 7.84 -17.04 32.02
N SER A 189 8.46 -18.13 32.49
CA SER A 189 9.03 -19.19 31.65
C SER A 189 7.96 -19.92 30.80
N ARG A 190 6.77 -20.14 31.38
CA ARG A 190 5.66 -20.80 30.69
C ARG A 190 5.06 -19.86 29.65
N ALA A 191 4.86 -18.58 29.99
CA ALA A 191 4.42 -17.54 29.09
C ALA A 191 5.36 -17.42 27.86
N ALA A 192 6.66 -17.33 28.11
CA ALA A 192 7.66 -17.24 27.05
C ALA A 192 7.65 -18.47 26.12
N HIS A 193 7.47 -19.67 26.67
CA HIS A 193 7.36 -20.89 25.87
C HIS A 193 6.14 -20.86 24.93
N LEU A 194 4.97 -20.47 25.43
CA LEU A 194 3.73 -20.36 24.62
C LEU A 194 3.86 -19.30 23.54
N LEU A 195 4.40 -18.12 23.88
CA LEU A 195 4.65 -17.02 22.95
C LEU A 195 5.61 -17.45 21.84
N ARG A 196 6.71 -18.14 22.19
CA ARG A 196 7.70 -18.64 21.20
C ARG A 196 7.08 -19.65 20.24
N GLN A 197 6.29 -20.60 20.75
CA GLN A 197 5.59 -21.56 19.88
C GLN A 197 4.62 -20.88 18.91
N HIS A 198 3.92 -19.85 19.37
CA HIS A 198 2.96 -19.10 18.54
C HIS A 198 3.68 -18.27 17.48
N ALA A 199 4.71 -17.51 17.87
CA ALA A 199 5.54 -16.71 16.97
C ALA A 199 6.19 -17.59 15.89
N ARG A 200 6.79 -18.72 16.27
CA ARG A 200 7.44 -19.66 15.33
C ARG A 200 6.51 -20.16 14.24
N ARG A 201 5.27 -20.52 14.57
CA ARG A 201 4.26 -20.94 13.55
C ARG A 201 3.98 -19.85 12.52
N ALA A 202 3.87 -18.61 12.97
CA ALA A 202 3.62 -17.49 12.07
C ALA A 202 4.87 -17.17 11.22
N VAL A 203 6.07 -17.25 11.80
CA VAL A 203 7.33 -17.07 11.07
C VAL A 203 7.56 -18.20 10.06
N ASP A 204 7.21 -19.45 10.37
CA ASP A 204 7.26 -20.56 9.41
C ASP A 204 6.29 -20.36 8.23
N LEU A 205 5.14 -19.72 8.46
CA LEU A 205 4.26 -19.30 7.39
C LEU A 205 4.90 -18.19 6.55
N ALA A 206 5.49 -17.18 7.19
CA ALA A 206 6.18 -16.07 6.53
C ALA A 206 7.37 -16.55 5.68
N LYS A 207 8.16 -17.53 6.13
CA LYS A 207 9.20 -18.19 5.34
C LYS A 207 8.67 -18.67 3.99
N ARG A 208 7.54 -19.37 4.01
CA ARG A 208 6.93 -19.95 2.78
C ARG A 208 6.29 -18.90 1.89
N THR A 209 5.71 -17.83 2.46
CA THR A 209 4.95 -16.84 1.68
C THR A 209 5.81 -15.69 1.16
N LEU A 210 6.87 -15.32 1.88
CA LEU A 210 7.74 -14.19 1.57
C LEU A 210 9.18 -14.59 1.20
N GLY A 211 9.56 -15.87 1.38
CA GLY A 211 10.92 -16.33 1.10
C GLY A 211 11.96 -15.74 2.06
N LEU A 212 11.65 -15.65 3.37
CA LEU A 212 12.53 -15.02 4.37
C LEU A 212 13.95 -15.61 4.38
N GLU A 213 14.10 -16.88 4.05
CA GLU A 213 15.39 -17.58 4.04
C GLU A 213 16.38 -17.02 3.01
N GLU A 214 15.92 -16.20 2.07
CA GLU A 214 16.78 -15.54 1.07
C GLU A 214 17.34 -14.20 1.57
N ALA A 215 16.75 -13.62 2.64
CA ALA A 215 17.15 -12.30 3.14
C ALA A 215 18.51 -12.36 3.84
N GLY A 216 19.48 -11.64 3.29
CA GLY A 216 20.82 -11.48 3.85
C GLY A 216 20.97 -10.30 4.80
N THR A 217 20.02 -9.39 4.80
CA THR A 217 19.98 -8.22 5.70
C THR A 217 18.64 -8.19 6.42
N PHE A 218 18.66 -7.95 7.73
CA PHE A 218 17.45 -7.77 8.54
C PHE A 218 17.45 -6.40 9.21
N LEU A 219 16.47 -5.59 8.83
CA LEU A 219 16.22 -4.25 9.37
C LEU A 219 15.03 -4.31 10.33
N ALA A 220 15.27 -4.02 11.60
CA ALA A 220 14.25 -4.00 12.64
C ALA A 220 13.96 -2.55 13.06
N ILE A 221 12.69 -2.20 13.19
CA ILE A 221 12.23 -0.90 13.69
C ILE A 221 11.22 -1.09 14.82
N GLY A 222 10.90 -0.03 15.52
CA GLY A 222 9.95 -0.09 16.64
C GLY A 222 10.60 0.05 18.01
N GLY A 223 9.76 0.26 19.02
CA GLY A 223 10.20 0.53 20.39
C GLY A 223 11.02 -0.59 21.00
N ASP A 224 10.58 -1.83 20.81
CA ASP A 224 11.18 -3.01 21.40
C ASP A 224 12.51 -3.39 20.71
N ALA A 225 12.62 -3.16 19.39
CA ALA A 225 13.90 -3.29 18.68
C ALA A 225 14.92 -2.25 19.16
N ARG A 226 14.49 -0.98 19.34
CA ARG A 226 15.35 0.07 19.91
C ARG A 226 15.79 -0.25 21.32
N PHE A 227 14.91 -0.80 22.16
CA PHE A 227 15.29 -1.28 23.49
C PHE A 227 16.42 -2.32 23.40
N ALA A 228 16.30 -3.33 22.54
CA ALA A 228 17.36 -4.31 22.34
C ALA A 228 18.67 -3.66 21.90
N ALA A 229 18.61 -2.71 20.96
CA ALA A 229 19.76 -1.96 20.50
C ALA A 229 20.40 -1.09 21.61
N GLU A 230 19.61 -0.47 22.49
CA GLU A 230 20.09 0.31 23.63
C GLU A 230 20.80 -0.58 24.68
N GLN A 231 20.37 -1.84 24.84
CA GLN A 231 20.98 -2.76 25.81
C GLN A 231 22.25 -3.45 25.29
N ILE A 232 22.23 -3.90 24.04
CA ILE A 232 23.26 -4.80 23.49
C ILE A 232 23.72 -4.42 22.07
N GLY A 233 23.27 -3.27 21.54
CA GLY A 233 23.61 -2.86 20.17
C GLY A 233 25.01 -2.27 20.06
N GLU A 234 25.62 -2.51 18.90
CA GLU A 234 26.89 -1.89 18.49
C GLU A 234 26.64 -0.92 17.34
N PRO A 235 27.34 0.24 17.27
CA PRO A 235 27.22 1.16 16.13
C PRO A 235 27.47 0.45 14.79
N CYS A 236 26.64 0.73 13.77
CA CYS A 236 26.73 0.11 12.46
C CYS A 236 26.63 1.16 11.35
N GLY A 237 27.71 1.33 10.58
CA GLY A 237 27.74 2.31 9.47
C GLY A 237 27.85 3.76 9.95
N GLU A 238 27.47 4.67 9.04
CA GLU A 238 27.33 6.10 9.35
C GLU A 238 25.89 6.35 9.84
N GLY A 239 25.74 7.21 10.86
CA GLY A 239 24.42 7.58 11.39
C GLY A 239 24.05 6.89 12.70
N ALA A 240 22.74 6.78 12.96
CA ALA A 240 22.19 6.30 14.23
C ALA A 240 21.85 4.80 14.22
N LEU A 241 22.28 4.06 13.20
CA LEU A 241 22.02 2.62 13.08
C LEU A 241 22.82 1.82 14.10
N GLN A 242 22.20 0.79 14.65
CA GLN A 242 22.83 -0.13 15.60
C GLN A 242 22.64 -1.57 15.15
N ARG A 243 23.67 -2.37 15.35
CA ARG A 243 23.65 -3.81 15.05
C ARG A 243 23.46 -4.61 16.33
N VAL A 244 22.51 -5.52 16.32
CA VAL A 244 22.22 -6.45 17.41
C VAL A 244 22.49 -7.87 16.91
N ALA A 245 23.52 -8.51 17.46
CA ALA A 245 23.89 -9.87 17.11
C ALA A 245 22.84 -10.89 17.58
N GLN A 246 22.64 -11.98 16.84
CA GLN A 246 21.64 -13.00 17.14
C GLN A 246 21.83 -13.64 18.51
N ASP A 247 23.08 -13.98 18.89
CA ASP A 247 23.36 -14.60 20.19
C ASP A 247 23.07 -13.64 21.34
N GLY A 248 23.48 -12.36 21.21
CA GLY A 248 23.15 -11.33 22.21
C GLY A 248 21.65 -11.11 22.36
N LEU A 249 20.89 -11.11 21.24
CA LEU A 249 19.44 -11.01 21.29
C LEU A 249 18.82 -12.24 22.00
N ARG A 250 19.35 -13.44 21.76
CA ARG A 250 18.89 -14.67 22.43
C ARG A 250 19.09 -14.59 23.94
N GLU A 251 20.27 -14.14 24.38
CA GLU A 251 20.58 -13.97 25.80
C GLU A 251 19.67 -12.92 26.45
N LEU A 252 19.45 -11.79 25.77
CA LEU A 252 18.54 -10.74 26.26
C LEU A 252 17.09 -11.24 26.37
N VAL A 253 16.61 -12.01 25.38
CA VAL A 253 15.28 -12.64 25.43
C VAL A 253 15.16 -13.59 26.61
N GLU A 254 16.15 -14.42 26.87
CA GLU A 254 16.16 -15.38 28.01
C GLU A 254 16.19 -14.64 29.36
N GLU A 255 17.00 -13.60 29.47
CA GLU A 255 17.03 -12.75 30.66
C GLU A 255 15.67 -12.09 30.91
N CYS A 256 15.10 -11.40 29.91
CA CYS A 256 13.81 -10.76 30.05
C CYS A 256 12.68 -11.77 30.35
N ALA A 257 12.68 -12.93 29.68
CA ALA A 257 11.68 -13.97 29.84
C ALA A 257 11.75 -14.70 31.21
N SER A 258 12.81 -14.50 31.98
CA SER A 258 12.93 -15.03 33.31
C SER A 258 12.23 -14.20 34.41
N ARG A 259 11.82 -12.96 34.06
CA ARG A 259 11.30 -11.97 35.01
C ARG A 259 9.84 -11.62 34.69
N PRO A 260 9.00 -11.33 35.71
CA PRO A 260 7.68 -10.77 35.47
C PRO A 260 7.76 -9.32 35.00
N PRO A 261 6.70 -8.76 34.35
CA PRO A 261 6.71 -7.40 33.83
C PRO A 261 7.03 -6.30 34.85
N GLU A 262 6.62 -6.48 36.12
CA GLU A 262 6.89 -5.54 37.21
C GLU A 262 8.40 -5.44 37.48
N ASP A 263 9.09 -6.60 37.53
CA ASP A 263 10.53 -6.63 37.75
C ASP A 263 11.30 -6.07 36.56
N LEU A 264 10.82 -6.32 35.31
CA LEU A 264 11.40 -5.72 34.12
C LEU A 264 11.24 -4.19 34.12
N ALA A 265 10.06 -3.70 34.51
CA ALA A 265 9.80 -2.26 34.60
C ALA A 265 10.77 -1.60 35.59
N GLN A 266 10.98 -2.22 36.75
CA GLN A 266 11.89 -1.70 37.77
C GLN A 266 13.37 -1.84 37.36
N PHE A 267 13.76 -2.96 36.79
CA PHE A 267 15.15 -3.25 36.44
C PHE A 267 15.68 -2.36 35.32
N TYR A 268 14.86 -2.15 34.28
CA TYR A 268 15.23 -1.32 33.12
C TYR A 268 14.70 0.12 33.18
N GLY A 269 13.98 0.50 34.24
CA GLY A 269 13.41 1.84 34.36
C GLY A 269 12.30 2.12 33.32
N LEU A 270 11.57 1.08 32.88
CA LEU A 270 10.55 1.18 31.86
C LEU A 270 9.16 1.47 32.44
N PRO A 271 8.29 2.19 31.74
CA PRO A 271 6.88 2.20 32.06
C PRO A 271 6.31 0.76 32.01
N TYR A 272 5.42 0.40 32.95
CA TYR A 272 4.83 -0.94 33.03
C TYR A 272 4.23 -1.39 31.69
N ALA A 273 3.50 -0.51 30.99
CA ALA A 273 2.90 -0.80 29.69
C ALA A 273 3.91 -1.17 28.59
N VAL A 274 5.17 -0.73 28.71
CA VAL A 274 6.26 -1.12 27.81
C VAL A 274 6.86 -2.46 28.26
N ALA A 275 7.14 -2.60 29.55
CA ALA A 275 7.71 -3.83 30.11
C ALA A 275 6.81 -5.06 29.86
N GLU A 276 5.51 -4.88 29.95
CA GLU A 276 4.51 -5.95 29.72
C GLU A 276 4.57 -6.50 28.29
N THR A 277 4.81 -5.66 27.29
CA THR A 277 4.82 -6.03 25.87
C THR A 277 6.21 -6.41 25.34
N LEU A 278 7.25 -6.19 26.13
CA LEU A 278 8.64 -6.34 25.71
C LEU A 278 9.01 -7.78 25.32
N VAL A 279 8.76 -8.74 26.21
CA VAL A 279 9.13 -10.15 25.98
C VAL A 279 8.45 -10.74 24.75
N PRO A 280 7.12 -10.56 24.53
CA PRO A 280 6.47 -11.00 23.30
C PRO A 280 7.13 -10.42 22.04
N ALA A 281 7.45 -9.13 22.04
CA ALA A 281 8.05 -8.47 20.88
C ALA A 281 9.47 -8.96 20.59
N LEU A 282 10.31 -9.07 21.63
CA LEU A 282 11.68 -9.58 21.49
C LEU A 282 11.71 -11.03 20.98
N ILE A 283 10.77 -11.88 21.42
CA ILE A 283 10.61 -13.24 20.91
C ILE A 283 10.34 -13.23 19.40
N VAL A 284 9.45 -12.34 18.92
CA VAL A 284 9.16 -12.26 17.48
C VAL A 284 10.39 -11.84 16.70
N TYR A 285 11.14 -10.82 17.15
CA TYR A 285 12.38 -10.41 16.48
C TYR A 285 13.41 -11.54 16.45
N LEU A 286 13.56 -12.30 17.54
CA LEU A 286 14.48 -13.44 17.57
C LEU A 286 14.07 -14.55 16.59
N GLU A 287 12.79 -14.94 16.57
CA GLU A 287 12.29 -15.96 15.63
C GLU A 287 12.43 -15.50 14.17
N LEU A 288 12.25 -14.20 13.87
CA LEU A 288 12.49 -13.66 12.55
C LEU A 288 13.97 -13.66 12.19
N LEU A 289 14.86 -13.29 13.12
CA LEU A 289 16.31 -13.30 12.90
C LEU A 289 16.83 -14.73 12.69
N GLU A 290 16.28 -15.73 13.39
CA GLU A 290 16.58 -17.15 13.16
C GLU A 290 16.03 -17.68 11.82
N ALA A 291 15.08 -16.95 11.22
CA ALA A 291 14.43 -17.34 9.97
C ALA A 291 15.14 -16.82 8.70
N VAL A 292 15.99 -15.81 8.83
CA VAL A 292 16.76 -15.20 7.74
C VAL A 292 18.19 -15.72 7.71
N LYS A 293 18.98 -15.33 6.69
CA LYS A 293 20.42 -15.68 6.61
C LYS A 293 21.33 -14.73 7.39
N ALA A 294 20.81 -13.64 7.92
CA ALA A 294 21.59 -12.64 8.63
C ALA A 294 21.98 -13.15 10.04
N ASP A 295 23.21 -12.85 10.47
CA ASP A 295 23.70 -13.16 11.83
C ASP A 295 23.33 -12.07 12.85
N SER A 296 22.74 -10.98 12.39
CA SER A 296 22.38 -9.83 13.19
C SER A 296 21.22 -9.08 12.58
N MET A 297 20.47 -8.35 13.40
CA MET A 297 19.53 -7.35 12.92
C MET A 297 20.14 -5.94 13.02
N VAL A 298 19.88 -5.11 12.04
CA VAL A 298 20.21 -3.68 12.07
C VAL A 298 18.97 -2.91 12.53
N VAL A 299 19.11 -2.15 13.59
CA VAL A 299 18.02 -1.38 14.19
C VAL A 299 18.11 0.06 13.77
N SER A 300 17.05 0.57 13.15
CA SER A 300 16.86 1.98 12.85
C SER A 300 15.98 2.65 13.91
N ARG A 301 16.20 3.95 14.13
CA ARG A 301 15.45 4.75 15.11
C ARG A 301 14.12 5.28 14.56
N VAL A 302 13.91 5.20 13.27
CA VAL A 302 12.68 5.69 12.64
C VAL A 302 11.45 4.87 13.00
N SER A 303 10.32 5.42 12.71
CA SER A 303 9.01 4.82 12.93
C SER A 303 8.06 5.18 11.78
N MET A 304 6.87 4.60 11.76
CA MET A 304 5.81 4.98 10.82
C MET A 304 5.51 6.50 10.83
N ARG A 305 5.67 7.19 11.97
CA ARG A 305 5.42 8.64 12.06
C ARG A 305 6.42 9.46 11.25
N ASP A 306 7.68 9.08 11.26
CA ASP A 306 8.69 9.71 10.41
C ASP A 306 8.28 9.56 8.94
N GLY A 307 7.76 8.40 8.55
CA GLY A 307 7.17 8.18 7.24
C GLY A 307 5.92 9.03 6.96
N LEU A 308 5.06 9.25 7.96
CA LEU A 308 3.91 10.15 7.82
C LEU A 308 4.34 11.59 7.56
N VAL A 309 5.37 12.07 8.27
CA VAL A 309 5.91 13.42 8.07
C VAL A 309 6.54 13.56 6.69
N LEU A 310 7.38 12.61 6.27
CA LEU A 310 7.98 12.57 4.93
C LEU A 310 6.95 12.51 3.81
N ASP A 311 5.85 11.80 4.02
CA ASP A 311 4.77 11.63 3.03
C ASP A 311 3.79 12.81 2.99
N LEU A 312 3.80 13.69 3.98
CA LEU A 312 2.79 14.74 4.11
C LEU A 312 2.74 15.69 2.90
N PRO A 313 3.84 16.16 2.30
CA PRO A 313 3.81 16.99 1.10
C PRO A 313 3.10 16.30 -0.08
N ARG A 314 3.32 15.00 -0.24
CA ARG A 314 2.62 14.18 -1.24
C ARG A 314 1.13 14.05 -0.92
N TYR A 315 0.79 13.77 0.33
CA TYR A 315 -0.58 13.66 0.81
C TYR A 315 -1.39 14.92 0.54
N LEU A 316 -0.81 16.10 0.83
CA LEU A 316 -1.46 17.39 0.64
C LEU A 316 -1.59 17.79 -0.84
N THR A 317 -0.60 17.47 -1.67
CA THR A 317 -0.58 17.85 -3.10
C THR A 317 -1.22 16.83 -4.02
N GLY A 318 -1.48 15.60 -3.53
CA GLY A 318 -1.97 14.48 -4.34
C GLY A 318 -0.99 14.01 -5.42
N LYS A 319 0.27 14.46 -5.38
CA LYS A 319 1.30 14.04 -6.34
C LYS A 319 1.71 12.60 -6.07
N GLU A 320 1.83 11.82 -7.13
CA GLU A 320 2.26 10.43 -7.04
C GLU A 320 3.80 10.35 -7.00
N ASP A 321 4.32 9.54 -6.07
CA ASP A 321 5.73 9.23 -6.01
C ASP A 321 6.05 8.12 -7.04
N PRO A 322 6.96 8.36 -7.99
CA PRO A 322 7.33 7.36 -9.00
C PRO A 322 7.89 6.06 -8.41
N GLN A 323 8.59 6.11 -7.27
CA GLN A 323 9.14 4.92 -6.61
C GLN A 323 8.02 4.08 -5.99
N ILE A 324 7.02 4.73 -5.38
CA ILE A 324 5.84 4.06 -4.84
C ILE A 324 5.02 3.42 -5.97
N ALA A 325 4.80 4.13 -7.07
CA ALA A 325 4.10 3.60 -8.24
C ALA A 325 4.82 2.37 -8.81
N ALA A 326 6.15 2.41 -8.93
CA ALA A 326 6.95 1.27 -9.35
C ALA A 326 6.84 0.09 -8.38
N GLY A 327 6.88 0.34 -7.06
CA GLY A 327 6.67 -0.67 -6.01
C GLY A 327 5.29 -1.31 -6.09
N THR A 328 4.24 -0.52 -6.31
CA THR A 328 2.86 -1.01 -6.52
C THR A 328 2.78 -1.99 -7.69
N LEU A 329 3.41 -1.65 -8.81
CA LEU A 329 3.41 -2.51 -9.99
C LEU A 329 4.23 -3.80 -9.78
N ARG A 330 5.36 -3.74 -9.07
CA ARG A 330 6.12 -4.95 -8.70
C ARG A 330 5.31 -5.86 -7.80
N SER A 331 4.62 -5.29 -6.80
CA SER A 331 3.72 -6.06 -5.93
C SER A 331 2.59 -6.73 -6.71
N ALA A 332 1.99 -6.02 -7.68
CA ALA A 332 0.97 -6.61 -8.57
C ALA A 332 1.53 -7.76 -9.41
N ARG A 333 2.73 -7.61 -10.01
CA ARG A 333 3.40 -8.70 -10.76
C ARG A 333 3.71 -9.90 -9.88
N SER A 334 4.18 -9.67 -8.65
CA SER A 334 4.45 -10.76 -7.69
C SER A 334 3.18 -11.56 -7.40
N ILE A 335 2.02 -10.91 -7.29
CA ILE A 335 0.73 -11.58 -7.17
C ILE A 335 0.38 -12.32 -8.46
N GLY A 336 0.58 -11.72 -9.62
CA GLY A 336 0.38 -12.37 -10.92
C GLY A 336 1.18 -13.66 -11.03
N LEU A 337 2.48 -13.63 -10.73
CA LEU A 337 3.36 -14.80 -10.72
C LEU A 337 2.90 -15.88 -9.73
N LYS A 338 2.44 -15.48 -8.53
CA LYS A 338 1.89 -16.41 -7.54
C LYS A 338 0.70 -17.20 -8.08
N PHE A 339 -0.09 -16.61 -8.98
CA PHE A 339 -1.29 -17.22 -9.57
C PHE A 339 -1.07 -17.60 -11.05
N ASP A 340 0.17 -17.83 -11.46
CA ASP A 340 0.54 -18.38 -12.78
C ASP A 340 -0.18 -17.68 -13.94
N TYR A 341 -0.10 -16.32 -13.96
CA TYR A 341 -0.76 -15.51 -14.97
C TYR A 341 -0.01 -15.51 -16.31
N ASP A 342 -0.71 -15.22 -17.40
CA ASP A 342 -0.09 -14.96 -18.70
C ASP A 342 0.56 -13.57 -18.67
N GLU A 343 1.85 -13.51 -18.31
CA GLU A 343 2.61 -12.27 -18.12
C GLU A 343 2.64 -11.41 -19.39
N ALA A 344 2.88 -12.04 -20.54
CA ALA A 344 2.99 -11.33 -21.81
C ALA A 344 1.67 -10.63 -22.18
N HIS A 345 0.54 -11.34 -22.07
CA HIS A 345 -0.78 -10.80 -22.29
C HIS A 345 -1.13 -9.70 -21.28
N ALA A 346 -0.93 -9.96 -19.99
CA ALA A 346 -1.29 -9.04 -18.92
C ALA A 346 -0.53 -7.70 -19.00
N GLU A 347 0.79 -7.73 -19.22
CA GLU A 347 1.59 -6.52 -19.40
C GLU A 347 1.20 -5.76 -20.67
N HIS A 348 0.89 -6.49 -21.73
CA HIS A 348 0.46 -5.89 -22.99
C HIS A 348 -0.90 -5.20 -22.85
N VAL A 349 -1.90 -5.88 -22.30
CA VAL A 349 -3.22 -5.32 -22.02
C VAL A 349 -3.11 -4.11 -21.07
N SER A 350 -2.27 -4.21 -20.05
CA SER A 350 -2.00 -3.11 -19.13
C SER A 350 -1.44 -1.88 -19.85
N LYS A 351 -0.48 -2.05 -20.78
CA LYS A 351 0.09 -1.00 -21.60
C LYS A 351 -0.96 -0.33 -22.50
N LEU A 352 -1.77 -1.14 -23.21
CA LEU A 352 -2.83 -0.66 -24.09
C LEU A 352 -3.92 0.09 -23.31
N ALA A 353 -4.31 -0.40 -22.12
CA ALA A 353 -5.29 0.26 -21.26
C ALA A 353 -4.81 1.65 -20.80
N VAL A 354 -3.54 1.74 -20.40
CA VAL A 354 -2.90 3.01 -20.02
C VAL A 354 -2.83 3.97 -21.20
N ARG A 355 -2.54 3.48 -22.41
CA ARG A 355 -2.54 4.30 -23.61
C ARG A 355 -3.94 4.87 -23.89
N LEU A 356 -4.99 4.06 -23.75
CA LEU A 356 -6.38 4.52 -23.86
C LEU A 356 -6.71 5.58 -22.80
N PHE A 357 -6.25 5.38 -21.57
CA PHE A 357 -6.42 6.36 -20.49
C PHE A 357 -5.79 7.70 -20.87
N ASP A 358 -4.55 7.71 -21.31
CA ASP A 358 -3.82 8.94 -21.66
C ASP A 358 -4.47 9.67 -22.84
N GLU A 359 -4.91 8.94 -23.86
CA GLU A 359 -5.59 9.49 -25.05
C GLU A 359 -7.01 10.05 -24.75
N LEU A 360 -7.69 9.49 -23.73
CA LEU A 360 -9.06 9.89 -23.37
C LEU A 360 -9.10 10.83 -22.16
N SER A 361 -8.01 11.53 -21.88
CA SER A 361 -7.88 12.43 -20.71
C SER A 361 -8.99 13.46 -20.62
N ASP A 362 -9.40 14.04 -21.75
CA ASP A 362 -10.44 15.07 -21.81
C ASP A 362 -11.86 14.52 -21.54
N GLU A 363 -12.11 13.22 -21.86
CA GLU A 363 -13.41 12.57 -21.72
C GLU A 363 -13.64 11.97 -20.34
N HIS A 364 -12.60 11.41 -19.73
CA HIS A 364 -12.83 10.66 -18.49
C HIS A 364 -12.77 11.52 -17.23
N SER A 365 -12.08 12.67 -17.22
CA SER A 365 -11.92 13.54 -16.04
C SER A 365 -11.47 12.76 -14.78
N LEU A 366 -10.63 11.73 -14.95
CA LEU A 366 -10.07 10.94 -13.87
C LEU A 366 -8.73 11.55 -13.42
N GLN A 367 -8.37 11.30 -12.15
CA GLN A 367 -7.09 11.76 -11.61
C GLN A 367 -5.92 10.87 -12.06
N PRO A 368 -4.68 11.37 -12.06
CA PRO A 368 -3.48 10.57 -12.39
C PRO A 368 -3.37 9.25 -11.61
N ARG A 369 -3.80 9.24 -10.35
CA ARG A 369 -3.83 8.04 -9.50
C ARG A 369 -4.64 6.90 -10.11
N HIS A 370 -5.75 7.19 -10.79
CA HIS A 370 -6.58 6.18 -11.44
C HIS A 370 -5.88 5.50 -12.63
N ARG A 371 -4.89 6.17 -13.24
CA ARG A 371 -4.02 5.58 -14.26
C ARG A 371 -3.22 4.38 -13.71
N LEU A 372 -2.66 4.52 -12.49
CA LEU A 372 -1.98 3.43 -11.81
C LEU A 372 -2.94 2.29 -11.48
N LEU A 373 -4.15 2.60 -10.98
CA LEU A 373 -5.16 1.58 -10.66
C LEU A 373 -5.56 0.79 -11.91
N LEU A 374 -5.73 1.46 -13.05
CA LEU A 374 -6.00 0.80 -14.34
C LEU A 374 -4.85 -0.13 -14.76
N ARG A 375 -3.62 0.33 -14.59
CA ARG A 375 -2.43 -0.45 -14.90
C ARG A 375 -2.35 -1.72 -14.05
N VAL A 376 -2.60 -1.62 -12.75
CA VAL A 376 -2.67 -2.76 -11.83
C VAL A 376 -3.82 -3.71 -12.21
N ALA A 377 -5.00 -3.17 -12.52
CA ALA A 377 -6.13 -3.96 -12.96
C ALA A 377 -5.82 -4.72 -14.26
N GLY A 378 -5.12 -4.09 -15.21
CA GLY A 378 -4.64 -4.72 -16.44
C GLY A 378 -3.68 -5.89 -16.17
N ILE A 379 -2.74 -5.74 -15.24
CA ILE A 379 -1.83 -6.83 -14.84
C ILE A 379 -2.59 -8.02 -14.23
N LEU A 380 -3.62 -7.76 -13.42
CA LEU A 380 -4.27 -8.78 -12.60
C LEU A 380 -5.63 -9.27 -13.13
N HIS A 381 -6.11 -8.75 -14.28
CA HIS A 381 -7.48 -9.03 -14.72
C HIS A 381 -7.80 -10.51 -14.90
N ASP A 382 -6.82 -11.30 -15.31
CA ASP A 382 -6.98 -12.72 -15.66
C ASP A 382 -6.38 -13.71 -14.64
N ILE A 383 -5.87 -13.27 -13.46
CA ILE A 383 -5.31 -14.19 -12.45
C ILE A 383 -6.30 -15.24 -11.95
N GLY A 384 -7.59 -15.01 -12.11
CA GLY A 384 -8.64 -15.97 -11.76
C GLY A 384 -8.66 -17.22 -12.64
N THR A 385 -7.97 -17.24 -13.78
CA THR A 385 -7.79 -18.43 -14.64
C THR A 385 -7.06 -19.54 -13.89
N PHE A 386 -6.21 -19.21 -12.93
CA PHE A 386 -5.57 -20.14 -12.00
C PHE A 386 -6.58 -21.03 -11.27
N VAL A 387 -7.73 -20.48 -10.88
CA VAL A 387 -8.79 -21.24 -10.20
C VAL A 387 -9.61 -22.02 -11.21
N ASN A 388 -10.13 -21.33 -12.23
CA ASN A 388 -10.90 -21.93 -13.32
C ASN A 388 -11.05 -20.93 -14.47
N SER A 389 -10.86 -21.35 -15.71
CA SER A 389 -11.08 -20.53 -16.89
C SER A 389 -12.55 -20.14 -17.10
N SER A 390 -13.49 -20.94 -16.59
CA SER A 390 -14.91 -20.58 -16.55
C SER A 390 -15.15 -19.56 -15.43
N ALA A 391 -15.74 -18.42 -15.78
CA ALA A 391 -16.03 -17.33 -14.84
C ALA A 391 -14.79 -16.77 -14.10
N HIS A 392 -13.57 -16.87 -14.68
CA HIS A 392 -12.33 -16.39 -14.09
C HIS A 392 -12.40 -14.93 -13.59
N HIS A 393 -13.15 -14.06 -14.25
CA HIS A 393 -13.36 -12.67 -13.80
C HIS A 393 -13.96 -12.56 -12.38
N LYS A 394 -14.75 -13.55 -11.92
CA LYS A 394 -15.23 -13.63 -10.53
C LYS A 394 -14.13 -14.13 -9.60
N HIS A 395 -13.30 -15.05 -10.08
CA HIS A 395 -12.16 -15.54 -9.33
C HIS A 395 -11.08 -14.44 -9.21
N SER A 396 -10.84 -13.67 -10.28
CA SER A 396 -9.95 -12.50 -10.23
C SER A 396 -10.43 -11.48 -9.19
N LEU A 397 -11.74 -11.13 -9.18
CA LEU A 397 -12.31 -10.28 -8.13
C LEU A 397 -11.96 -10.80 -6.73
N TYR A 398 -12.23 -12.08 -6.47
CA TYR A 398 -11.97 -12.67 -5.14
C TYR A 398 -10.48 -12.65 -4.79
N LEU A 399 -9.62 -13.10 -5.69
CA LEU A 399 -8.18 -13.16 -5.45
C LEU A 399 -7.59 -11.75 -5.22
N ILE A 400 -7.97 -10.76 -6.04
CA ILE A 400 -7.50 -9.37 -5.88
C ILE A 400 -8.00 -8.79 -4.56
N SER A 401 -9.30 -8.92 -4.24
CA SER A 401 -9.88 -8.36 -3.00
C SER A 401 -9.29 -8.94 -1.72
N HIS A 402 -8.69 -10.15 -1.79
CA HIS A 402 -8.05 -10.83 -0.65
C HIS A 402 -6.52 -10.87 -0.75
N SER A 403 -5.95 -10.08 -1.65
CA SER A 403 -4.51 -9.86 -1.75
C SER A 403 -4.14 -8.50 -1.16
N GLU A 404 -2.88 -8.34 -0.78
CA GLU A 404 -2.32 -7.05 -0.36
C GLU A 404 -1.37 -6.56 -1.45
N ILE A 405 -1.67 -5.40 -2.05
CA ILE A 405 -0.80 -4.73 -3.03
C ILE A 405 -0.19 -3.52 -2.36
N PHE A 406 1.14 -3.49 -2.30
CA PHE A 406 1.87 -2.36 -1.76
C PHE A 406 1.43 -1.04 -2.39
N GLY A 407 1.25 -0.01 -1.56
CA GLY A 407 0.88 1.33 -2.00
C GLY A 407 -0.57 1.53 -2.41
N LEU A 408 -1.45 0.52 -2.28
CA LEU A 408 -2.90 0.64 -2.47
C LEU A 408 -3.66 0.54 -1.14
N ASN A 409 -4.61 1.44 -0.95
CA ASN A 409 -5.56 1.35 0.16
C ASN A 409 -6.75 0.44 -0.19
N ARG A 410 -7.65 0.20 0.79
CA ARG A 410 -8.80 -0.70 0.62
C ARG A 410 -9.76 -0.26 -0.48
N ASP A 411 -10.02 1.03 -0.60
CA ASP A 411 -10.93 1.57 -1.60
C ASP A 411 -10.34 1.41 -3.00
N GLU A 412 -9.05 1.66 -3.14
CA GLU A 412 -8.30 1.45 -4.38
C GLU A 412 -8.24 -0.03 -4.77
N MET A 413 -8.02 -0.93 -3.80
CA MET A 413 -8.09 -2.37 -4.02
C MET A 413 -9.47 -2.81 -4.51
N ASN A 414 -10.54 -2.25 -3.94
CA ASN A 414 -11.90 -2.52 -4.39
C ASN A 414 -12.13 -2.01 -5.84
N ILE A 415 -11.62 -0.82 -6.17
CA ILE A 415 -11.69 -0.27 -7.53
C ILE A 415 -10.94 -1.19 -8.51
N VAL A 416 -9.71 -1.61 -8.19
CA VAL A 416 -8.91 -2.53 -9.04
C VAL A 416 -9.64 -3.85 -9.22
N ALA A 417 -10.12 -4.47 -8.13
CA ALA A 417 -10.79 -5.75 -8.17
C ALA A 417 -12.08 -5.72 -9.00
N GLN A 418 -12.89 -4.65 -8.85
CA GLN A 418 -14.11 -4.48 -9.64
C GLN A 418 -13.80 -4.14 -11.10
N THR A 419 -12.76 -3.34 -11.37
CA THR A 419 -12.30 -3.07 -12.74
C THR A 419 -11.89 -4.38 -13.44
N ALA A 420 -11.10 -5.22 -12.77
CA ALA A 420 -10.73 -6.54 -13.25
C ALA A 420 -11.96 -7.45 -13.45
N ARG A 421 -12.93 -7.45 -12.53
CA ARG A 421 -14.17 -8.22 -12.67
C ARG A 421 -14.92 -7.90 -13.96
N TYR A 422 -14.98 -6.62 -14.34
CA TYR A 422 -15.77 -6.15 -15.47
C TYR A 422 -15.02 -6.08 -16.80
N HIS A 423 -13.83 -6.67 -16.92
CA HIS A 423 -13.08 -6.76 -18.20
C HIS A 423 -13.78 -7.62 -19.27
N ARG A 424 -14.76 -8.47 -18.86
CA ARG A 424 -15.55 -9.31 -19.77
C ARG A 424 -16.95 -8.71 -20.06
N ARG A 425 -17.85 -9.54 -20.59
CA ARG A 425 -19.20 -9.18 -21.07
C ARG A 425 -20.16 -8.68 -19.99
N SER A 426 -19.95 -9.05 -18.73
CA SER A 426 -20.90 -8.70 -17.66
C SER A 426 -20.86 -7.21 -17.38
N MET A 427 -21.98 -6.52 -17.62
CA MET A 427 -22.14 -5.14 -17.20
C MET A 427 -22.26 -5.03 -15.69
N PRO A 428 -21.80 -3.94 -15.05
CA PRO A 428 -22.12 -3.61 -13.66
C PRO A 428 -23.63 -3.58 -13.45
N LYS A 429 -24.14 -4.27 -12.42
CA LYS A 429 -25.58 -4.36 -12.11
C LYS A 429 -25.85 -4.08 -10.65
N SER A 430 -27.05 -3.61 -10.34
CA SER A 430 -27.52 -3.41 -8.96
C SER A 430 -27.60 -4.71 -8.14
N SER A 431 -27.65 -5.87 -8.80
CA SER A 431 -27.60 -7.18 -8.14
C SER A 431 -26.19 -7.63 -7.75
N HIS A 432 -25.15 -6.89 -8.13
CA HIS A 432 -23.78 -7.19 -7.76
C HIS A 432 -23.44 -6.48 -6.44
N ILE A 433 -23.54 -7.21 -5.32
CA ILE A 433 -23.45 -6.67 -3.96
C ILE A 433 -22.14 -5.90 -3.74
N GLU A 434 -21.01 -6.48 -4.13
CA GLU A 434 -19.69 -5.86 -3.94
C GLU A 434 -19.53 -4.56 -4.76
N TYR A 435 -20.19 -4.46 -5.92
CA TYR A 435 -20.21 -3.26 -6.73
C TYR A 435 -21.12 -2.20 -6.13
N THR A 436 -22.30 -2.58 -5.63
CA THR A 436 -23.25 -1.64 -5.03
C THR A 436 -22.80 -1.11 -3.68
N ALA A 437 -21.92 -1.84 -2.98
CA ALA A 437 -21.26 -1.38 -1.77
C ALA A 437 -20.30 -0.18 -2.00
N LEU A 438 -19.83 0.00 -3.23
CA LEU A 438 -19.02 1.17 -3.59
C LEU A 438 -19.84 2.46 -3.57
N SER A 439 -19.23 3.57 -3.20
CA SER A 439 -19.82 4.90 -3.33
C SER A 439 -20.11 5.23 -4.82
N ARG A 440 -21.01 6.18 -5.07
CA ARG A 440 -21.31 6.61 -6.44
C ARG A 440 -20.07 7.08 -7.22
N PRO A 441 -19.17 7.91 -6.64
CA PRO A 441 -17.93 8.27 -7.33
C PRO A 441 -17.06 7.07 -7.67
N GLN A 442 -16.86 6.14 -6.74
CA GLN A 442 -16.06 4.93 -6.98
C GLN A 442 -16.68 4.05 -8.08
N ARG A 443 -18.01 3.89 -8.13
CA ARG A 443 -18.69 3.17 -9.22
C ARG A 443 -18.43 3.81 -10.59
N MET A 444 -18.41 5.15 -10.67
CA MET A 444 -18.11 5.84 -11.92
C MET A 444 -16.65 5.65 -12.34
N ILE A 445 -15.71 5.64 -11.38
CA ILE A 445 -14.29 5.32 -11.65
C ILE A 445 -14.20 3.89 -12.21
N VAL A 446 -14.78 2.90 -11.53
CA VAL A 446 -14.78 1.50 -11.99
C VAL A 446 -15.35 1.37 -13.40
N ASN A 447 -16.47 2.01 -13.70
CA ASN A 447 -17.10 1.93 -15.02
C ASN A 447 -16.17 2.47 -16.11
N LYS A 448 -15.54 3.62 -15.88
CA LYS A 448 -14.61 4.23 -16.84
C LYS A 448 -13.36 3.37 -17.05
N LEU A 449 -12.75 2.90 -15.96
CA LEU A 449 -11.56 2.04 -16.03
C LEU A 449 -11.87 0.69 -16.67
N ALA A 450 -12.99 0.06 -16.31
CA ALA A 450 -13.41 -1.22 -16.89
C ALA A 450 -13.76 -1.10 -18.38
N ALA A 451 -14.35 0.02 -18.81
CA ALA A 451 -14.63 0.29 -20.23
C ALA A 451 -13.33 0.32 -21.05
N MET A 452 -12.29 1.03 -20.55
CA MET A 452 -10.97 1.07 -21.20
C MET A 452 -10.28 -0.30 -21.17
N LEU A 453 -10.32 -1.01 -20.04
CA LEU A 453 -9.71 -2.34 -19.90
C LEU A 453 -10.33 -3.36 -20.86
N ARG A 454 -11.66 -3.31 -21.08
CA ARG A 454 -12.37 -4.19 -22.03
C ARG A 454 -11.92 -3.99 -23.46
N VAL A 455 -11.69 -2.73 -23.84
CA VAL A 455 -11.16 -2.40 -25.17
C VAL A 455 -9.72 -2.88 -25.30
N ALA A 456 -8.89 -2.64 -24.30
CA ALA A 456 -7.49 -3.08 -24.28
C ALA A 456 -7.36 -4.62 -24.37
N ASP A 457 -8.13 -5.37 -23.57
CA ASP A 457 -8.17 -6.83 -23.61
C ASP A 457 -8.75 -7.35 -24.95
N ALA A 458 -9.64 -6.61 -25.59
CA ALA A 458 -10.13 -6.95 -26.92
C ALA A 458 -9.08 -6.75 -28.02
N LEU A 459 -8.16 -5.80 -27.86
CA LEU A 459 -7.05 -5.55 -28.80
C LEU A 459 -5.96 -6.62 -28.76
N ASP A 460 -5.87 -7.41 -27.71
CA ASP A 460 -4.97 -8.59 -27.62
C ASP A 460 -5.75 -9.90 -27.42
N ARG A 461 -6.87 -10.04 -28.15
CA ARG A 461 -7.74 -11.21 -28.02
C ARG A 461 -7.07 -12.52 -28.33
N GLY A 462 -6.10 -12.52 -29.22
CA GLY A 462 -5.32 -13.68 -29.63
C GLY A 462 -4.17 -14.04 -28.67
N HIS A 463 -3.84 -13.19 -27.72
CA HIS A 463 -2.64 -13.26 -26.87
C HIS A 463 -1.32 -13.28 -27.67
N TRP A 464 -1.34 -12.60 -28.83
CA TRP A 464 -0.19 -12.57 -29.75
C TRP A 464 0.54 -11.22 -29.76
N GLN A 465 0.07 -10.26 -28.96
CA GLN A 465 0.62 -8.90 -28.84
C GLN A 465 0.82 -8.20 -30.22
N GLN A 466 -0.11 -8.45 -31.17
CA GLN A 466 0.01 -7.90 -32.53
C GLN A 466 -0.21 -6.39 -32.61
N VAL A 467 -0.92 -5.81 -31.65
CA VAL A 467 -1.23 -4.38 -31.58
C VAL A 467 -0.26 -3.70 -30.63
N ASP A 468 0.94 -3.36 -31.11
CA ASP A 468 1.96 -2.73 -30.24
C ASP A 468 1.62 -1.29 -29.86
N ASP A 469 1.08 -0.52 -30.80
CA ASP A 469 0.66 0.88 -30.63
C ASP A 469 -0.49 1.20 -31.57
N PHE A 470 -1.20 2.28 -31.26
CA PHE A 470 -2.34 2.72 -32.04
C PHE A 470 -2.49 4.25 -31.98
N GLN A 471 -3.20 4.80 -32.96
CA GLN A 471 -3.67 6.19 -32.98
C GLN A 471 -5.18 6.21 -32.79
N ILE A 472 -5.70 7.26 -32.16
CA ILE A 472 -7.13 7.44 -31.93
C ILE A 472 -7.61 8.66 -32.72
N GLU A 473 -8.71 8.47 -33.43
CA GLU A 473 -9.47 9.57 -34.05
C GLU A 473 -10.90 9.59 -33.50
N ARG A 474 -11.35 10.75 -33.05
CA ARG A 474 -12.73 10.97 -32.59
C ARG A 474 -13.59 11.45 -33.74
N ARG A 475 -14.65 10.72 -34.05
CA ARG A 475 -15.62 11.03 -35.12
C ARG A 475 -17.03 11.06 -34.56
N GLN A 476 -17.58 12.21 -34.24
CA GLN A 476 -18.94 12.39 -33.70
C GLN A 476 -19.30 11.35 -32.59
N HIS A 477 -19.76 10.16 -33.01
CA HIS A 477 -20.17 9.07 -32.12
C HIS A 477 -19.24 7.84 -32.17
N ASP A 478 -18.14 7.93 -32.91
CA ASP A 478 -17.18 6.83 -33.08
C ASP A 478 -15.81 7.19 -32.48
N LEU A 479 -15.22 6.27 -31.75
CA LEU A 479 -13.81 6.25 -31.42
C LEU A 479 -13.11 5.26 -32.35
N VAL A 480 -12.37 5.78 -33.33
CA VAL A 480 -11.66 4.95 -34.31
C VAL A 480 -10.23 4.73 -33.84
N ILE A 481 -9.87 3.47 -33.64
CA ILE A 481 -8.52 3.02 -33.26
C ILE A 481 -7.83 2.55 -34.52
N TYR A 482 -6.75 3.25 -34.93
CA TYR A 482 -5.92 2.91 -36.08
C TYR A 482 -4.69 2.14 -35.63
N VAL A 483 -4.49 0.94 -36.18
CA VAL A 483 -3.36 0.07 -35.89
C VAL A 483 -2.43 -0.03 -37.10
N ARG A 484 -1.12 0.06 -36.85
CA ARG A 484 -0.07 -0.13 -37.87
C ARG A 484 0.47 -1.56 -37.82
N GLY A 485 0.73 -2.13 -38.99
CA GLY A 485 1.59 -3.34 -39.13
C GLY A 485 0.97 -4.68 -38.72
N ALA A 486 -0.22 -4.73 -38.17
CA ALA A 486 -0.89 -6.00 -37.87
C ALA A 486 -1.43 -6.67 -39.13
N ALA A 487 -1.12 -7.94 -39.36
CA ALA A 487 -1.50 -8.65 -40.58
C ALA A 487 -2.99 -8.97 -40.67
N ASP A 488 -3.63 -9.36 -39.54
CA ASP A 488 -5.06 -9.70 -39.46
C ASP A 488 -5.64 -9.29 -38.11
N LEU A 489 -6.61 -8.40 -38.10
CA LEU A 489 -7.33 -7.89 -36.95
C LEU A 489 -8.74 -8.49 -36.79
N THR A 490 -9.01 -9.62 -37.44
CA THR A 490 -10.38 -10.19 -37.46
C THR A 490 -10.85 -10.61 -36.07
N LEU A 491 -9.98 -11.19 -35.24
CA LEU A 491 -10.32 -11.61 -33.87
C LEU A 491 -10.58 -10.40 -32.98
N GLU A 492 -9.72 -9.38 -33.06
CA GLU A 492 -9.78 -8.15 -32.28
C GLU A 492 -11.05 -7.35 -32.63
N ARG A 493 -11.38 -7.20 -33.93
CA ARG A 493 -12.62 -6.55 -34.38
C ARG A 493 -13.86 -7.24 -33.85
N ARG A 494 -13.90 -8.59 -33.88
CA ARG A 494 -15.01 -9.36 -33.31
C ARG A 494 -15.07 -9.23 -31.77
N ALA A 495 -13.92 -9.14 -31.11
CA ALA A 495 -13.85 -8.95 -29.66
C ALA A 495 -14.34 -7.56 -29.27
N ILE A 496 -13.88 -6.51 -29.94
CA ILE A 496 -14.35 -5.13 -29.75
C ILE A 496 -15.87 -5.03 -29.91
N ALA A 497 -16.43 -5.54 -31.01
CA ALA A 497 -17.87 -5.53 -31.26
C ALA A 497 -18.69 -6.22 -30.15
N LYS A 498 -18.08 -7.10 -29.34
CA LYS A 498 -18.74 -7.83 -28.24
C LYS A 498 -18.46 -7.25 -26.87
N LYS A 499 -17.40 -6.45 -26.70
CA LYS A 499 -16.91 -5.99 -25.40
C LYS A 499 -17.02 -4.48 -25.21
N SER A 500 -17.24 -3.68 -26.27
CA SER A 500 -17.29 -2.22 -26.22
C SER A 500 -18.62 -1.64 -25.75
N ASP A 501 -19.63 -2.46 -25.43
CA ASP A 501 -20.93 -2.04 -24.91
C ASP A 501 -20.82 -1.13 -23.66
N LEU A 502 -19.93 -1.46 -22.71
CA LEU A 502 -19.68 -0.63 -21.54
C LEU A 502 -19.00 0.70 -21.92
N PHE A 503 -18.12 0.69 -22.93
CA PHE A 503 -17.47 1.90 -23.41
C PHE A 503 -18.49 2.88 -24.03
N GLU A 504 -19.40 2.34 -24.82
CA GLU A 504 -20.50 3.11 -25.40
C GLU A 504 -21.41 3.71 -24.31
N ASP A 505 -21.81 2.90 -23.31
CA ASP A 505 -22.63 3.38 -22.20
C ASP A 505 -21.96 4.50 -21.38
N VAL A 506 -20.64 4.43 -21.22
CA VAL A 506 -19.88 5.36 -20.35
C VAL A 506 -19.46 6.61 -21.08
N PHE A 507 -19.00 6.51 -22.34
CA PHE A 507 -18.42 7.59 -23.11
C PHE A 507 -19.31 8.08 -24.27
N GLY A 508 -20.40 7.37 -24.58
CA GLY A 508 -21.30 7.71 -25.68
C GLY A 508 -20.69 7.53 -27.08
N MET A 509 -19.63 6.73 -27.19
CA MET A 509 -18.90 6.50 -28.44
C MET A 509 -18.79 5.01 -28.77
N HIS A 510 -19.04 4.63 -30.01
CA HIS A 510 -18.78 3.30 -30.53
C HIS A 510 -17.29 3.11 -30.84
N VAL A 511 -16.71 2.00 -30.43
CA VAL A 511 -15.30 1.71 -30.72
C VAL A 511 -15.18 0.96 -32.04
N ARG A 512 -14.37 1.50 -32.96
CA ARG A 512 -14.03 0.88 -34.26
C ARG A 512 -12.54 0.63 -34.36
N LEU A 513 -12.15 -0.51 -34.93
CA LEU A 513 -10.77 -0.88 -35.16
C LEU A 513 -10.49 -0.90 -36.68
N GLU A 514 -9.58 -0.07 -37.11
CA GLU A 514 -9.21 0.07 -38.51
C GLU A 514 -7.69 -0.08 -38.72
N HIS A 515 -7.28 -0.49 -39.92
CA HIS A 515 -5.87 -0.42 -40.28
C HIS A 515 -5.52 1.02 -40.65
N GLU A 516 -4.36 1.48 -40.19
CA GLU A 516 -3.81 2.73 -40.73
C GLU A 516 -3.38 2.46 -42.17
N ASN A 517 -4.26 2.76 -43.14
CA ASN A 517 -3.89 2.79 -44.53
C ASN A 517 -2.85 3.91 -44.72
N GLY A 518 -1.67 3.60 -45.22
CA GLY A 518 -0.66 4.58 -45.50
C GLY A 518 -1.25 5.72 -46.31
N ALA A 519 -1.40 6.87 -45.68
CA ALA A 519 -1.70 8.14 -46.36
C ALA A 519 -0.45 8.62 -47.14
N ALA A 520 -0.02 7.80 -48.10
CA ALA A 520 1.02 8.11 -49.06
C ALA A 520 0.52 7.71 -50.44
N GLY A 521 -0.41 8.49 -51.00
CA GLY A 521 -0.84 8.20 -52.37
C GLY A 521 -2.02 9.01 -52.92
N MET A 522 -2.28 10.22 -52.40
CA MET A 522 -3.21 11.15 -53.11
C MET A 522 -2.73 12.60 -53.02
N ALA A 523 -1.51 12.84 -53.41
CA ALA A 523 -1.04 14.18 -53.81
C ALA A 523 -0.10 13.98 -54.99
N GLY A 524 -0.66 13.75 -56.14
CA GLY A 524 0.13 13.58 -57.34
C GLY A 524 -0.76 13.47 -58.58
N ASP A 525 -0.82 14.56 -59.27
CA ASP A 525 -1.01 14.61 -60.71
C ASP A 525 -2.42 14.82 -61.27
N THR A 526 -2.84 16.06 -61.25
CA THR A 526 -3.72 16.62 -62.23
C THR A 526 -3.04 17.82 -62.89
N ARG A 527 -2.02 17.56 -63.70
CA ARG A 527 -1.60 18.47 -64.77
C ARG A 527 -1.82 17.80 -66.12
N GLN A 528 -3.02 17.91 -66.70
CA GLN A 528 -3.21 17.79 -68.18
C GLN A 528 -2.59 19.00 -68.85
N PRO A 529 -1.75 18.83 -69.90
CA PRO A 529 -1.28 19.91 -70.69
C PRO A 529 -2.40 20.32 -71.72
N LEU A 530 -2.79 21.54 -71.64
CA LEU A 530 -3.60 22.18 -72.67
C LEU A 530 -2.86 22.19 -74.04
N SER A 531 -3.33 21.39 -74.96
CA SER A 531 -2.99 21.47 -76.39
C SER A 531 -3.50 22.78 -77.01
N ARG A 532 -2.60 23.57 -77.53
CA ARG A 532 -2.95 24.71 -78.42
C ARG A 532 -3.34 24.19 -79.81
N PRO A 533 -4.38 24.69 -80.46
CA PRO A 533 -4.60 24.45 -81.86
C PRO A 533 -3.73 25.41 -82.72
N GLN A 534 -3.09 24.79 -83.71
CA GLN A 534 -2.48 25.52 -84.81
C GLN A 534 -3.55 26.02 -85.79
N SER A 535 -3.46 27.25 -86.11
CA SER A 535 -3.42 27.81 -87.48
C SER A 535 -3.36 29.33 -87.40
#